data_35b37d2fec2abb3372e25a023bd00f5e
#
_entry.id   35b37d2fec2abb3372e25a023bd00f5e
#
_cell.length_a   1.000
_cell.length_b   1.000
_cell.length_c   1.000
_cell.angle_alpha   90.00
_cell.angle_beta   90.00
_cell.angle_gamma   90.00
#
_symmetry.space_group_name_H-M   'P 1'
#
loop_
_entity.id
_entity.type
_entity.pdbx_description
1 polymer ?
#
loop_
_entity_poly.entity_id
_entity_poly.type
_entity_poly.pdbx_seq_one_letter_code
_entity_poly.pdbx_strand_id
1 'polypeptide(L)'
;MVKLFIYIFLIGNLFSQSNDRGDPNYRRVTNVDVNKIRVSIQNYGSSGNDLSGPSVFFYEWPTNSGRGYVAYQALYVGAMVTTDGGEERPIVTITHRSDQEGNSMMWEPVPGYLNPNSTKIAISDDESTWPPNWPDKSADENDPGWSGSWNGYFGKNQFNAGQEVFYKVSDDRNYIVGHPYTPDTTDVTRKGAGILVGVRAMEWKQILIEDVIFLLHEVQNDGSYDYDQVAFGQWLADCVGGNGDCDDDLRDFDLINDIAWSLDDDNIGGPAFGTDPVGVVATSFIETPGNDKD
;
A
#
# COMPACT_ATOMS: atom_id res chain seq x y z
N MET A 1 -62.75 -28.95 6.22
CA MET A 1 -61.66 -28.74 5.22
C MET A 1 -60.80 -27.55 5.73
N VAL A 2 -59.71 -27.87 6.41
CA VAL A 2 -58.80 -26.84 6.92
C VAL A 2 -57.69 -26.65 5.89
N LYS A 3 -57.57 -25.43 5.30
CA LYS A 3 -56.48 -25.10 4.37
C LYS A 3 -55.28 -24.71 5.19
N LEU A 4 -54.24 -25.55 5.17
CA LEU A 4 -52.95 -25.29 5.74
C LEU A 4 -52.16 -24.40 4.77
N PHE A 5 -51.87 -23.14 5.12
CA PHE A 5 -50.95 -22.28 4.42
C PHE A 5 -49.56 -22.52 4.97
N ILE A 6 -48.69 -23.13 4.14
CA ILE A 6 -47.26 -23.25 4.42
C ILE A 6 -46.58 -21.96 3.92
N TYR A 7 -46.14 -21.10 4.82
CA TYR A 7 -45.26 -20.01 4.51
C TYR A 7 -43.82 -20.55 4.48
N ILE A 8 -43.28 -20.69 3.28
CA ILE A 8 -41.84 -20.94 3.08
C ILE A 8 -41.12 -19.59 3.24
N PHE A 9 -40.50 -19.40 4.40
CA PHE A 9 -39.51 -18.34 4.59
C PHE A 9 -38.26 -18.75 3.84
N LEU A 10 -38.05 -18.21 2.63
CA LEU A 10 -36.75 -18.17 1.98
C LEU A 10 -35.88 -17.19 2.78
N ILE A 11 -35.11 -17.70 3.73
CA ILE A 11 -33.99 -16.98 4.31
C ILE A 11 -32.93 -16.96 3.20
N GLY A 12 -32.97 -15.94 2.35
CA GLY A 12 -31.85 -15.58 1.52
C GLY A 12 -30.69 -15.22 2.45
N ASN A 13 -29.69 -16.08 2.57
CA ASN A 13 -28.40 -15.68 3.05
C ASN A 13 -27.92 -14.63 2.07
N LEU A 14 -28.14 -13.36 2.39
CA LEU A 14 -27.38 -12.26 1.86
C LEU A 14 -25.96 -12.43 2.43
N PHE A 15 -25.16 -13.29 1.80
CA PHE A 15 -23.72 -13.11 1.88
C PHE A 15 -23.49 -11.71 1.30
N SER A 16 -23.20 -10.76 2.16
CA SER A 16 -22.49 -9.56 1.76
C SER A 16 -21.21 -10.10 1.13
N GLN A 17 -21.17 -10.19 -0.19
CA GLN A 17 -19.89 -10.24 -0.87
C GLN A 17 -19.16 -8.99 -0.41
N SER A 18 -18.13 -9.17 0.39
CA SER A 18 -17.22 -8.09 0.72
C SER A 18 -16.74 -7.56 -0.63
N ASN A 19 -17.03 -6.31 -0.90
CA ASN A 19 -16.65 -5.70 -2.18
C ASN A 19 -15.17 -5.26 -2.03
N ASP A 20 -14.30 -6.24 -1.73
CA ASP A 20 -12.87 -6.04 -1.49
C ASP A 20 -12.09 -5.76 -2.76
N ARG A 21 -12.80 -5.56 -3.86
CA ARG A 21 -12.22 -5.18 -5.15
C ARG A 21 -11.77 -3.74 -5.16
N GLY A 22 -10.58 -3.56 -5.68
CA GLY A 22 -10.04 -2.24 -5.91
C GLY A 22 -10.87 -1.42 -6.91
N ASP A 23 -11.07 -0.13 -6.62
CA ASP A 23 -11.78 0.80 -7.49
C ASP A 23 -10.97 2.09 -7.69
N PRO A 24 -10.53 2.40 -8.93
CA PRO A 24 -9.75 3.59 -9.24
C PRO A 24 -10.46 4.92 -8.91
N ASN A 25 -11.79 4.93 -8.79
CA ASN A 25 -12.53 6.12 -8.38
C ASN A 25 -12.22 6.55 -6.94
N TYR A 26 -11.69 5.63 -6.12
CA TYR A 26 -11.29 5.88 -4.73
C TYR A 26 -9.80 6.19 -4.56
N ARG A 27 -9.04 6.39 -5.65
CA ARG A 27 -7.64 6.83 -5.56
C ARG A 27 -7.55 8.18 -4.86
N ARG A 28 -6.69 8.27 -3.85
CA ARG A 28 -6.42 9.48 -3.07
C ARG A 28 -4.94 9.55 -2.74
N VAL A 29 -4.51 10.75 -2.42
CA VAL A 29 -3.16 11.03 -1.94
C VAL A 29 -3.26 11.73 -0.59
N THR A 30 -2.41 11.37 0.35
CA THR A 30 -2.27 12.04 1.64
C THR A 30 -0.80 12.25 1.95
N ASN A 31 -0.42 13.43 2.41
CA ASN A 31 0.92 13.68 2.88
C ASN A 31 1.03 13.31 4.34
N VAL A 32 2.12 12.65 4.72
CA VAL A 32 2.58 12.52 6.10
C VAL A 32 3.80 13.42 6.28
N ASP A 33 3.85 14.18 7.38
CA ASP A 33 4.84 15.24 7.59
C ASP A 33 5.00 15.62 9.06
N VAL A 34 4.63 14.73 9.95
CA VAL A 34 4.62 15.02 11.39
C VAL A 34 6.02 14.98 12.01
N ASN A 35 6.96 14.30 11.37
CA ASN A 35 8.36 14.23 11.76
C ASN A 35 9.26 15.02 10.78
N LYS A 36 10.53 14.63 10.62
CA LYS A 36 11.45 15.29 9.68
C LYS A 36 11.34 14.78 8.25
N ILE A 37 10.56 13.74 7.99
CA ILE A 37 10.28 13.28 6.64
C ILE A 37 8.93 13.83 6.20
N ARG A 38 8.82 14.27 4.95
CA ARG A 38 7.55 14.55 4.32
C ARG A 38 7.44 13.72 3.04
N VAL A 39 6.37 12.93 2.96
CA VAL A 39 6.12 12.08 1.79
C VAL A 39 4.64 12.01 1.45
N SER A 40 4.35 11.89 0.16
CA SER A 40 3.01 11.61 -0.34
C SER A 40 2.75 10.11 -0.36
N ILE A 41 1.70 9.69 0.34
CA ILE A 41 1.21 8.30 0.33
C ILE A 41 0.05 8.22 -0.65
N GLN A 42 0.08 7.24 -1.55
CA GLN A 42 -0.96 6.96 -2.52
C GLN A 42 -1.65 5.63 -2.17
N ASN A 43 -2.98 5.64 -2.03
CA ASN A 43 -3.73 4.44 -1.67
C ASN A 43 -3.91 3.42 -2.81
N TYR A 44 -3.03 3.47 -3.79
CA TYR A 44 -2.93 2.49 -4.89
C TYR A 44 -1.56 1.81 -4.94
N GLY A 45 -0.95 1.62 -3.76
CA GLY A 45 0.22 0.78 -3.53
C GLY A 45 1.56 1.48 -3.72
N SER A 46 1.61 2.81 -3.71
CA SER A 46 2.83 3.59 -3.89
C SER A 46 2.98 4.74 -2.91
N SER A 47 4.15 5.34 -2.87
CA SER A 47 4.46 6.58 -2.15
C SER A 47 5.54 7.38 -2.86
N GLY A 48 5.70 8.65 -2.51
CA GLY A 48 6.59 9.58 -3.18
C GLY A 48 5.92 10.27 -4.36
N ASN A 49 6.58 10.28 -5.52
CA ASN A 49 6.07 10.96 -6.71
C ASN A 49 4.84 10.26 -7.29
N ASP A 50 3.75 10.98 -7.40
CA ASP A 50 2.66 10.64 -8.31
C ASP A 50 2.72 11.56 -9.53
N LEU A 51 3.03 11.02 -10.67
CA LEU A 51 3.10 11.78 -11.93
C LEU A 51 1.76 12.42 -12.34
N SER A 52 0.68 12.11 -11.62
CA SER A 52 -0.67 12.59 -11.90
C SER A 52 -1.19 13.69 -10.96
N GLY A 53 -0.45 14.05 -9.91
CA GLY A 53 -0.93 14.94 -8.85
C GLY A 53 -0.14 16.25 -8.67
N PRO A 54 -0.82 17.35 -8.28
CA PRO A 54 -0.18 18.68 -8.18
C PRO A 54 0.57 18.97 -6.87
N SER A 55 0.58 18.04 -5.89
CA SER A 55 1.16 18.29 -4.56
C SER A 55 1.82 17.03 -4.02
N VAL A 56 2.89 16.62 -4.67
CA VAL A 56 3.58 15.37 -4.41
C VAL A 56 4.94 15.65 -3.83
N PHE A 57 5.26 14.97 -2.73
CA PHE A 57 6.54 15.09 -2.07
C PHE A 57 7.32 13.79 -2.20
N PHE A 58 8.53 13.90 -2.72
CA PHE A 58 9.52 12.83 -2.77
C PHE A 58 10.13 12.69 -1.41
N TYR A 59 9.88 11.76 -0.61
CA TYR A 59 10.60 11.54 0.65
C TYR A 59 11.56 12.69 0.99
N GLU A 60 10.96 13.86 1.22
CA GLU A 60 11.67 15.10 1.50
C GLU A 60 12.23 15.05 2.91
N TRP A 61 13.50 15.35 3.04
CA TRP A 61 14.16 15.45 4.34
C TRP A 61 15.23 16.55 4.32
N PRO A 62 15.26 17.45 5.34
CA PRO A 62 14.21 17.64 6.36
C PRO A 62 12.92 18.22 5.75
N THR A 63 11.79 17.98 6.40
CA THR A 63 10.48 18.54 6.03
C THR A 63 10.56 20.04 5.75
N ASN A 64 9.94 20.49 4.65
CA ASN A 64 9.95 21.86 4.13
C ASN A 64 11.29 22.37 3.59
N SER A 65 12.26 21.50 3.37
CA SER A 65 13.55 21.89 2.76
C SER A 65 13.53 21.90 1.23
N GLY A 66 12.61 21.15 0.61
CA GLY A 66 12.60 20.87 -0.83
C GLY A 66 13.60 19.80 -1.26
N ARG A 67 14.31 19.15 -0.31
CA ARG A 67 15.35 18.15 -0.56
C ARG A 67 14.75 16.76 -0.63
N GLY A 68 14.66 16.20 -1.81
CA GLY A 68 14.15 14.85 -2.04
C GLY A 68 15.25 13.79 -1.99
N TYR A 69 14.91 12.59 -1.57
CA TYR A 69 15.83 11.46 -1.46
C TYR A 69 15.34 10.20 -2.17
N VAL A 70 14.02 10.00 -2.22
CA VAL A 70 13.41 8.89 -2.93
C VAL A 70 12.29 9.44 -3.80
N ALA A 71 12.43 9.26 -5.10
CA ALA A 71 11.44 9.73 -6.05
C ALA A 71 10.14 8.92 -5.96
N TYR A 72 10.26 7.60 -5.77
CA TYR A 72 9.11 6.72 -5.82
C TYR A 72 9.36 5.40 -5.11
N GLN A 73 8.37 4.91 -4.38
CA GLN A 73 8.34 3.58 -3.80
C GLN A 73 7.08 2.85 -4.21
N ALA A 74 7.18 1.58 -4.58
CA ALA A 74 6.07 0.78 -5.06
C ALA A 74 6.08 -0.63 -4.49
N LEU A 75 4.88 -1.13 -4.19
CA LEU A 75 4.65 -2.48 -3.72
C LEU A 75 4.74 -3.49 -4.87
N TYR A 76 5.42 -4.60 -4.63
CA TYR A 76 5.44 -5.80 -5.47
C TYR A 76 5.00 -7.03 -4.70
N VAL A 77 4.21 -7.87 -5.34
CA VAL A 77 3.97 -9.24 -4.88
C VAL A 77 4.19 -10.19 -6.05
N GLY A 78 5.07 -11.16 -5.85
CA GLY A 78 5.30 -12.25 -6.77
C GLY A 78 4.72 -13.56 -6.23
N ALA A 79 4.09 -14.35 -7.08
CA ALA A 79 3.59 -15.67 -6.73
C ALA A 79 3.90 -16.69 -7.84
N MET A 80 4.17 -17.93 -7.45
CA MET A 80 4.20 -19.04 -8.38
C MET A 80 2.77 -19.54 -8.58
N VAL A 81 2.29 -19.56 -9.82
CA VAL A 81 0.90 -19.93 -10.14
C VAL A 81 0.84 -20.99 -11.22
N THR A 82 -0.23 -21.78 -11.21
CA THR A 82 -0.59 -22.60 -12.36
C THR A 82 -1.55 -21.80 -13.24
N THR A 83 -1.12 -21.47 -14.45
CA THR A 83 -1.93 -20.70 -15.42
C THR A 83 -3.18 -21.47 -15.85
N ASP A 84 -4.14 -20.79 -16.47
CA ASP A 84 -5.35 -21.43 -17.03
C ASP A 84 -5.00 -22.48 -18.11
N GLY A 85 -3.81 -22.41 -18.69
CA GLY A 85 -3.24 -23.41 -19.60
C GLY A 85 -2.57 -24.60 -18.94
N GLY A 86 -2.48 -24.63 -17.60
CA GLY A 86 -1.87 -25.72 -16.82
C GLY A 86 -0.35 -25.63 -16.71
N GLU A 87 0.27 -24.49 -17.00
CA GLU A 87 1.71 -24.27 -16.86
C GLU A 87 2.04 -23.57 -15.53
N GLU A 88 3.05 -24.06 -14.82
CA GLU A 88 3.59 -23.34 -13.65
C GLU A 88 4.46 -22.16 -14.12
N ARG A 89 4.15 -20.98 -13.62
CA ARG A 89 4.89 -19.74 -13.93
C ARG A 89 4.89 -18.77 -12.76
N PRO A 90 5.99 -18.01 -12.59
CA PRO A 90 5.97 -16.86 -11.71
C PRO A 90 5.17 -15.72 -12.34
N ILE A 91 4.33 -15.10 -11.54
CA ILE A 91 3.66 -13.83 -11.88
C ILE A 91 4.06 -12.77 -10.87
N VAL A 92 4.08 -11.52 -11.29
CA VAL A 92 4.36 -10.38 -10.42
C VAL A 92 3.28 -9.33 -10.63
N THR A 93 2.63 -8.93 -9.55
CA THR A 93 1.73 -7.79 -9.54
C THR A 93 2.48 -6.57 -8.97
N ILE A 94 2.42 -5.49 -9.73
CA ILE A 94 3.14 -4.25 -9.44
C ILE A 94 2.17 -3.08 -9.51
N THR A 95 2.57 -1.96 -8.95
CA THR A 95 1.84 -0.70 -9.13
C THR A 95 2.58 0.28 -10.05
N HIS A 96 1.85 1.29 -10.53
CA HIS A 96 2.40 2.39 -11.34
C HIS A 96 3.04 1.94 -12.66
N ARG A 97 2.44 0.97 -13.33
CA ARG A 97 2.87 0.52 -14.66
C ARG A 97 1.67 0.30 -15.58
N SER A 98 1.95 0.40 -16.85
CA SER A 98 1.11 -0.12 -17.90
C SER A 98 1.93 -1.07 -18.75
N ASP A 99 1.28 -2.05 -19.34
CA ASP A 99 1.93 -2.89 -20.35
C ASP A 99 2.16 -2.11 -21.66
N GLN A 100 2.75 -2.77 -22.65
CA GLN A 100 3.01 -2.17 -23.97
C GLN A 100 1.75 -1.80 -24.74
N GLU A 101 0.62 -2.40 -24.38
CA GLU A 101 -0.69 -2.15 -24.97
C GLU A 101 -1.50 -1.09 -24.21
N GLY A 102 -0.97 -0.58 -23.11
CA GLY A 102 -1.60 0.44 -22.29
C GLY A 102 -2.58 -0.10 -21.24
N ASN A 103 -2.60 -1.42 -21.00
CA ASN A 103 -3.41 -1.99 -19.93
C ASN A 103 -2.82 -1.66 -18.57
N SER A 104 -3.67 -1.34 -17.60
CA SER A 104 -3.25 -1.00 -16.25
C SER A 104 -2.65 -2.19 -15.51
N MET A 105 -1.49 -1.95 -14.88
CA MET A 105 -0.84 -2.86 -13.94
C MET A 105 -0.86 -2.27 -12.52
N MET A 106 -1.91 -1.50 -12.22
CA MET A 106 -2.03 -0.79 -10.94
C MET A 106 -2.70 -1.67 -9.89
N TRP A 107 -2.26 -1.47 -8.66
CA TRP A 107 -3.05 -1.81 -7.48
C TRP A 107 -4.12 -0.74 -7.29
N GLU A 108 -5.29 -1.14 -6.81
CA GLU A 108 -6.40 -0.21 -6.65
C GLU A 108 -6.92 -0.19 -5.23
N PRO A 109 -7.32 0.99 -4.73
CA PRO A 109 -7.85 1.10 -3.38
C PRO A 109 -9.16 0.34 -3.20
N VAL A 110 -9.28 -0.36 -2.09
CA VAL A 110 -10.52 -1.01 -1.68
C VAL A 110 -11.48 0.05 -1.13
N PRO A 111 -12.70 0.17 -1.66
CA PRO A 111 -13.70 1.09 -1.15
C PRO A 111 -14.05 0.84 0.32
N GLY A 112 -14.44 1.90 1.03
CA GLY A 112 -14.89 1.81 2.43
C GLY A 112 -13.81 2.11 3.47
N TYR A 113 -12.55 2.28 3.08
CA TYR A 113 -11.45 2.63 3.99
C TYR A 113 -11.12 4.13 4.02
N LEU A 114 -11.99 4.97 3.49
CA LEU A 114 -11.90 6.42 3.56
C LEU A 114 -13.30 7.05 3.52
N ASN A 115 -13.43 8.31 3.94
CA ASN A 115 -14.65 9.07 3.70
C ASN A 115 -14.80 9.30 2.19
N PRO A 116 -15.90 8.85 1.54
CA PRO A 116 -16.09 9.01 0.11
C PRO A 116 -16.09 10.46 -0.37
N ASN A 117 -16.41 11.42 0.52
CA ASN A 117 -16.37 12.84 0.22
C ASN A 117 -14.99 13.48 0.47
N SER A 118 -14.04 12.74 1.04
CA SER A 118 -12.67 13.21 1.26
C SER A 118 -11.86 13.18 -0.03
N THR A 119 -10.97 14.15 -0.20
CA THR A 119 -9.91 14.14 -1.21
C THR A 119 -8.63 13.47 -0.73
N LYS A 120 -8.59 13.03 0.54
CA LYS A 120 -7.45 12.39 1.18
C LYS A 120 -7.75 10.94 1.56
N ILE A 121 -6.69 10.16 1.75
CA ILE A 121 -6.74 8.85 2.43
C ILE A 121 -7.08 9.09 3.91
N ALA A 122 -7.66 8.09 4.57
CA ALA A 122 -7.89 8.17 6.01
C ALA A 122 -6.57 8.31 6.79
N ILE A 123 -6.48 9.35 7.60
CA ILE A 123 -5.32 9.66 8.43
C ILE A 123 -5.77 9.98 9.87
N SER A 124 -4.96 9.58 10.84
CA SER A 124 -5.34 9.57 12.26
C SER A 124 -5.64 10.94 12.86
N ASP A 125 -5.00 12.00 12.38
CA ASP A 125 -5.12 13.37 12.87
C ASP A 125 -6.18 14.23 12.13
N ASP A 126 -6.93 13.63 11.17
CA ASP A 126 -8.01 14.31 10.43
C ASP A 126 -9.27 13.41 10.35
N GLU A 127 -10.17 13.56 11.34
CA GLU A 127 -11.41 12.76 11.41
C GLU A 127 -12.30 12.89 10.19
N SER A 128 -12.20 13.99 9.43
CA SER A 128 -12.98 14.22 8.21
C SER A 128 -12.63 13.24 7.08
N THR A 129 -11.48 12.56 7.20
CA THR A 129 -11.00 11.57 6.23
C THR A 129 -11.48 10.15 6.53
N TRP A 130 -11.99 9.90 7.76
CA TRP A 130 -12.37 8.56 8.20
C TRP A 130 -13.65 8.08 7.52
N PRO A 131 -13.75 6.78 7.22
CA PRO A 131 -15.00 6.23 6.68
C PRO A 131 -16.11 6.29 7.73
N PRO A 132 -17.38 6.29 7.30
CA PRO A 132 -18.51 6.19 8.23
C PRO A 132 -18.44 4.95 9.12
N ASN A 133 -17.94 3.84 8.57
CA ASN A 133 -17.69 2.58 9.26
C ASN A 133 -16.49 1.90 8.61
N TRP A 134 -15.64 1.28 9.41
CA TRP A 134 -14.50 0.49 8.93
C TRP A 134 -14.97 -0.92 8.54
N PRO A 135 -14.81 -1.36 7.28
CA PRO A 135 -15.30 -2.66 6.83
C PRO A 135 -14.74 -3.85 7.61
N ASP A 136 -13.45 -3.80 7.96
CA ASP A 136 -12.75 -4.84 8.71
C ASP A 136 -13.15 -4.90 10.21
N LYS A 137 -13.96 -3.96 10.68
CA LYS A 137 -14.51 -3.90 12.04
C LYS A 137 -16.02 -4.18 12.10
N SER A 138 -16.63 -4.52 10.98
CA SER A 138 -18.07 -4.80 10.91
C SER A 138 -18.52 -5.97 11.79
N ALA A 139 -17.63 -6.92 12.08
CA ALA A 139 -17.88 -8.07 12.93
C ALA A 139 -17.67 -7.82 14.44
N ASP A 140 -17.28 -6.61 14.85
CA ASP A 140 -17.17 -6.27 16.28
C ASP A 140 -18.58 -6.26 16.91
N GLU A 141 -18.84 -7.17 17.83
CA GLU A 141 -20.15 -7.34 18.46
C GLU A 141 -20.55 -6.16 19.36
N ASN A 142 -19.57 -5.43 19.91
CA ASN A 142 -19.82 -4.33 20.84
C ASN A 142 -19.98 -2.99 20.12
N ASP A 143 -19.28 -2.82 18.99
CA ASP A 143 -19.31 -1.60 18.21
C ASP A 143 -19.04 -1.88 16.72
N PRO A 144 -20.03 -2.41 16.00
CA PRO A 144 -19.88 -2.76 14.60
C PRO A 144 -19.41 -1.59 13.74
N GLY A 145 -18.29 -1.79 13.06
CA GLY A 145 -17.71 -0.82 12.14
C GLY A 145 -16.97 0.36 12.79
N TRP A 146 -16.90 0.45 14.13
CA TRP A 146 -16.18 1.53 14.86
C TRP A 146 -16.49 2.94 14.35
N SER A 147 -17.77 3.24 14.14
CA SER A 147 -18.23 4.52 13.60
C SER A 147 -17.70 5.70 14.43
N GLY A 148 -17.14 6.72 13.76
CA GLY A 148 -16.58 7.90 14.43
C GLY A 148 -15.35 7.63 15.28
N SER A 149 -14.68 6.50 15.06
CA SER A 149 -13.46 6.13 15.79
C SER A 149 -12.32 5.83 14.81
N TRP A 150 -11.08 6.13 15.21
CA TRP A 150 -9.90 5.76 14.44
C TRP A 150 -9.65 4.25 14.52
N ASN A 151 -9.38 3.64 13.37
CA ASN A 151 -8.94 2.26 13.27
C ASN A 151 -7.42 2.18 13.38
N GLY A 152 -6.89 2.46 14.58
CA GLY A 152 -5.45 2.45 14.83
C GLY A 152 -4.85 1.05 14.85
N TYR A 153 -3.57 0.95 14.47
CA TYR A 153 -2.85 -0.33 14.50
C TYR A 153 -2.88 -0.97 15.90
N PHE A 154 -2.75 -0.17 16.95
CA PHE A 154 -2.78 -0.65 18.33
C PHE A 154 -4.19 -0.79 18.93
N GLY A 155 -5.23 -0.53 18.13
CA GLY A 155 -6.63 -0.67 18.53
C GLY A 155 -7.48 0.58 18.32
N LYS A 156 -8.75 0.46 18.68
CA LYS A 156 -9.74 1.51 18.54
C LYS A 156 -9.34 2.79 19.28
N ASN A 157 -9.29 3.91 18.55
CA ASN A 157 -8.88 5.22 19.07
C ASN A 157 -7.50 5.22 19.76
N GLN A 158 -6.59 4.32 19.34
CA GLN A 158 -5.22 4.33 19.80
C GLN A 158 -4.36 5.17 18.84
N PHE A 159 -3.93 6.33 19.29
CA PHE A 159 -3.13 7.31 18.54
C PHE A 159 -1.66 7.26 19.02
N ASN A 160 -1.00 6.14 18.82
CA ASN A 160 0.36 5.94 19.30
C ASN A 160 1.40 6.61 18.39
N ALA A 161 1.16 6.66 17.09
CA ALA A 161 1.94 7.43 16.15
C ALA A 161 1.55 8.92 16.18
N GLY A 162 2.44 9.79 15.76
CA GLY A 162 2.16 11.20 15.55
C GLY A 162 1.20 11.42 14.37
N GLN A 163 1.40 10.64 13.30
CA GLN A 163 0.46 10.44 12.19
C GLN A 163 0.44 8.96 11.81
N GLU A 164 -0.72 8.46 11.45
CA GLU A 164 -0.94 7.12 10.92
C GLU A 164 -1.93 7.21 9.76
N VAL A 165 -1.55 6.71 8.59
CA VAL A 165 -2.42 6.52 7.42
C VAL A 165 -2.82 5.07 7.35
N PHE A 166 -4.08 4.77 6.99
CA PHE A 166 -4.55 3.40 6.80
C PHE A 166 -5.45 3.28 5.57
N TYR A 167 -5.16 2.26 4.75
CA TYR A 167 -5.98 1.89 3.60
C TYR A 167 -5.75 0.44 3.23
N LYS A 168 -6.60 -0.11 2.34
CA LYS A 168 -6.36 -1.40 1.70
C LYS A 168 -6.30 -1.26 0.19
N VAL A 169 -5.48 -2.10 -0.44
CA VAL A 169 -5.33 -2.19 -1.90
C VAL A 169 -5.51 -3.62 -2.36
N SER A 170 -6.05 -3.78 -3.55
CA SER A 170 -6.22 -5.06 -4.24
C SER A 170 -5.54 -5.04 -5.59
N ASP A 171 -5.03 -6.18 -6.03
CA ASP A 171 -4.46 -6.36 -7.37
C ASP A 171 -5.46 -6.84 -8.42
N ASP A 172 -6.75 -6.89 -8.09
CA ASP A 172 -7.83 -7.41 -8.94
C ASP A 172 -7.92 -6.82 -10.35
N ARG A 173 -7.34 -5.63 -10.54
CA ARG A 173 -7.28 -4.94 -11.82
C ARG A 173 -5.90 -4.95 -12.45
N ASN A 174 -4.94 -5.62 -11.81
CA ASN A 174 -3.58 -5.72 -12.31
C ASN A 174 -3.53 -6.68 -13.50
N TYR A 175 -3.24 -6.16 -14.69
CA TYR A 175 -3.17 -6.96 -15.89
C TYR A 175 -1.80 -7.60 -16.04
N ILE A 176 -1.77 -8.92 -16.16
CA ILE A 176 -0.52 -9.69 -16.32
C ILE A 176 -0.40 -10.11 -17.78
N VAL A 177 0.53 -9.49 -18.50
CA VAL A 177 0.73 -9.70 -19.94
C VAL A 177 1.21 -11.12 -20.23
N GLY A 178 0.57 -11.77 -21.21
CA GLY A 178 1.04 -13.05 -21.74
C GLY A 178 0.88 -14.24 -20.81
N HIS A 179 0.26 -14.05 -19.64
CA HIS A 179 0.06 -15.12 -18.67
C HIS A 179 -1.39 -15.14 -18.18
N PRO A 180 -2.29 -15.81 -18.94
CA PRO A 180 -3.67 -15.93 -18.52
C PRO A 180 -3.72 -16.70 -17.20
N TYR A 181 -4.10 -15.99 -16.14
CA TYR A 181 -4.33 -16.54 -14.82
C TYR A 181 -5.57 -15.91 -14.21
N THR A 182 -6.44 -16.76 -13.72
CA THR A 182 -7.67 -16.35 -13.02
C THR A 182 -7.54 -16.69 -11.55
N PRO A 183 -7.34 -15.70 -10.66
CA PRO A 183 -7.06 -15.95 -9.25
C PRO A 183 -8.27 -16.47 -8.46
N ASP A 184 -9.47 -16.33 -9.00
CA ASP A 184 -10.71 -16.67 -8.30
C ASP A 184 -11.65 -17.49 -9.21
N THR A 185 -11.94 -18.71 -8.76
CA THR A 185 -12.85 -19.64 -9.49
C THR A 185 -14.30 -19.17 -9.47
N THR A 186 -14.69 -18.32 -8.53
CA THR A 186 -16.05 -17.79 -8.37
C THR A 186 -16.26 -16.51 -9.15
N ASP A 187 -15.17 -15.81 -9.51
CA ASP A 187 -15.22 -14.58 -10.27
C ASP A 187 -14.07 -14.45 -11.28
N VAL A 188 -14.30 -14.95 -12.46
CA VAL A 188 -13.35 -14.94 -13.59
C VAL A 188 -13.01 -13.54 -14.13
N THR A 189 -13.65 -12.49 -13.62
CA THR A 189 -13.33 -11.11 -14.03
C THR A 189 -12.18 -10.50 -13.23
N ARG A 190 -11.79 -11.11 -12.11
CA ARG A 190 -10.63 -10.73 -11.31
C ARG A 190 -9.33 -10.99 -12.07
N LYS A 191 -8.37 -10.13 -11.88
CA LYS A 191 -7.01 -10.19 -12.45
C LYS A 191 -5.99 -10.27 -11.32
N GLY A 192 -4.72 -10.08 -11.66
CA GLY A 192 -3.64 -10.13 -10.69
C GLY A 192 -3.41 -11.53 -10.14
N ALA A 193 -2.92 -11.60 -8.92
CA ALA A 193 -2.68 -12.82 -8.16
C ALA A 193 -3.76 -13.08 -7.08
N GLY A 194 -4.80 -12.23 -7.01
CA GLY A 194 -5.81 -12.31 -5.95
C GLY A 194 -5.25 -11.91 -4.59
N ILE A 195 -4.46 -10.87 -4.56
CA ILE A 195 -3.81 -10.38 -3.35
C ILE A 195 -4.49 -9.11 -2.85
N LEU A 196 -4.77 -9.09 -1.56
CA LEU A 196 -5.24 -7.93 -0.81
C LEU A 196 -4.15 -7.49 0.17
N VAL A 197 -3.86 -6.20 0.23
CA VAL A 197 -2.87 -5.67 1.16
C VAL A 197 -3.46 -4.54 2.00
N GLY A 198 -3.42 -4.69 3.31
CA GLY A 198 -3.60 -3.60 4.25
C GLY A 198 -2.29 -2.82 4.40
N VAL A 199 -2.34 -1.51 4.24
CA VAL A 199 -1.15 -0.66 4.31
C VAL A 199 -1.32 0.39 5.39
N ARG A 200 -0.30 0.51 6.26
CA ARG A 200 -0.19 1.62 7.20
C ARG A 200 1.14 2.33 7.01
N ALA A 201 1.09 3.66 7.01
CA ALA A 201 2.28 4.50 7.09
C ALA A 201 2.22 5.27 8.41
N MET A 202 3.29 5.19 9.21
CA MET A 202 3.34 5.75 10.55
C MET A 202 4.60 6.56 10.78
N GLU A 203 4.45 7.71 11.42
CA GLU A 203 5.53 8.61 11.78
C GLU A 203 5.43 9.08 13.25
N TRP A 204 6.58 9.33 13.87
CA TRP A 204 6.70 9.82 15.25
C TRP A 204 7.64 11.01 15.35
N LYS A 205 7.31 11.96 16.26
CA LYS A 205 8.15 13.13 16.58
C LYS A 205 9.29 12.83 17.57
N GLN A 206 9.46 11.58 17.97
CA GLN A 206 10.48 11.22 18.96
C GLN A 206 11.87 11.26 18.33
N ILE A 207 12.83 11.90 19.00
CA ILE A 207 14.19 12.16 18.49
C ILE A 207 14.88 10.92 17.90
N LEU A 208 14.65 9.74 18.46
CA LEU A 208 15.30 8.51 18.00
C LEU A 208 14.72 7.96 16.67
N ILE A 209 13.54 8.42 16.28
CA ILE A 209 12.81 7.93 15.11
C ILE A 209 12.18 9.05 14.28
N GLU A 210 12.55 10.31 14.53
CA GLU A 210 12.02 11.46 13.80
C GLU A 210 12.49 11.54 12.33
N ASP A 211 13.48 10.72 11.96
CA ASP A 211 14.02 10.58 10.61
C ASP A 211 13.61 9.23 9.98
N VAL A 212 12.53 8.61 10.48
CA VAL A 212 12.06 7.29 10.02
C VAL A 212 10.57 7.33 9.71
N ILE A 213 10.18 6.69 8.62
CA ILE A 213 8.80 6.32 8.32
C ILE A 213 8.67 4.79 8.40
N PHE A 214 7.66 4.31 9.11
CA PHE A 214 7.35 2.89 9.22
C PHE A 214 6.22 2.56 8.27
N LEU A 215 6.46 1.58 7.39
CA LEU A 215 5.46 1.04 6.48
C LEU A 215 5.12 -0.38 6.91
N LEU A 216 3.88 -0.62 7.27
CA LEU A 216 3.36 -1.92 7.61
C LEU A 216 2.47 -2.43 6.48
N HIS A 217 2.71 -3.65 6.04
CA HIS A 217 1.94 -4.31 5.00
C HIS A 217 1.38 -5.63 5.50
N GLU A 218 0.06 -5.74 5.56
CA GLU A 218 -0.65 -6.99 5.86
C GLU A 218 -1.06 -7.63 4.54
N VAL A 219 -0.27 -8.59 4.07
CA VAL A 219 -0.50 -9.28 2.79
C VAL A 219 -1.41 -10.47 3.00
N GLN A 220 -2.52 -10.51 2.29
CA GLN A 220 -3.54 -11.56 2.36
C GLN A 220 -3.78 -12.15 0.98
N ASN A 221 -3.79 -13.49 0.89
CA ASN A 221 -4.34 -14.19 -0.26
C ASN A 221 -5.88 -14.10 -0.21
N ASP A 222 -6.47 -13.43 -1.18
CA ASP A 222 -7.92 -13.23 -1.35
C ASP A 222 -8.45 -13.99 -2.59
N GLY A 223 -7.60 -14.84 -3.17
CA GLY A 223 -7.95 -15.73 -4.27
C GLY A 223 -8.53 -17.08 -3.82
N SER A 224 -8.84 -17.93 -4.80
CA SER A 224 -9.36 -19.28 -4.56
C SER A 224 -8.26 -20.34 -4.49
N TYR A 225 -7.01 -19.98 -4.72
CA TYR A 225 -5.87 -20.90 -4.78
C TYR A 225 -4.86 -20.60 -3.68
N ASP A 226 -4.28 -21.64 -3.11
CA ASP A 226 -3.12 -21.52 -2.25
C ASP A 226 -1.84 -21.34 -3.08
N TYR A 227 -0.91 -20.55 -2.55
CA TYR A 227 0.40 -20.34 -3.17
C TYR A 227 1.50 -20.96 -2.34
N ASP A 228 2.26 -21.88 -2.94
CA ASP A 228 3.41 -22.52 -2.27
C ASP A 228 4.61 -21.57 -2.16
N GLN A 229 4.69 -20.57 -3.04
CA GLN A 229 5.79 -19.61 -3.08
C GLN A 229 5.24 -18.21 -3.34
N VAL A 230 5.44 -17.32 -2.38
CA VAL A 230 5.12 -15.90 -2.49
C VAL A 230 6.35 -15.09 -2.14
N ALA A 231 6.62 -14.06 -2.92
CA ALA A 231 7.64 -13.07 -2.63
C ALA A 231 6.97 -11.71 -2.47
N PHE A 232 7.23 -11.05 -1.37
CA PHE A 232 6.89 -9.67 -1.16
C PHE A 232 8.12 -8.78 -1.36
N GLY A 233 7.96 -7.64 -2.01
CA GLY A 233 9.05 -6.71 -2.23
C GLY A 233 8.58 -5.29 -2.42
N GLN A 234 9.52 -4.37 -2.34
CA GLN A 234 9.30 -2.98 -2.66
C GLN A 234 10.33 -2.52 -3.68
N TRP A 235 9.85 -1.85 -4.71
CA TRP A 235 10.72 -1.14 -5.62
C TRP A 235 10.94 0.26 -5.08
N LEU A 236 12.21 0.61 -4.89
CA LEU A 236 12.64 1.94 -4.48
C LEU A 236 13.34 2.60 -5.66
N ALA A 237 12.81 3.70 -6.15
CA ALA A 237 13.48 4.58 -7.08
C ALA A 237 14.10 5.71 -6.29
N ASP A 238 15.30 5.49 -5.80
CA ASP A 238 16.09 6.48 -5.11
C ASP A 238 16.47 7.65 -6.06
N CYS A 239 16.67 8.79 -5.47
CA CYS A 239 17.10 10.02 -6.13
C CYS A 239 17.73 10.87 -5.01
N VAL A 240 18.84 10.39 -4.51
CA VAL A 240 19.58 11.01 -3.42
C VAL A 240 20.23 12.27 -3.96
N GLY A 241 20.03 13.41 -3.28
CA GLY A 241 20.41 14.69 -3.90
C GLY A 241 19.23 15.42 -4.58
N GLY A 242 18.15 14.71 -4.90
CA GLY A 242 16.90 15.28 -5.38
C GLY A 242 16.86 15.57 -6.88
N ASN A 243 15.86 16.33 -7.29
CA ASN A 243 15.58 16.58 -8.69
C ASN A 243 16.77 17.23 -9.44
N GLY A 244 17.25 16.54 -10.46
CA GLY A 244 18.40 16.93 -11.28
C GLY A 244 19.72 16.30 -10.84
N ASP A 245 19.66 15.37 -9.88
CA ASP A 245 20.80 14.73 -9.27
C ASP A 245 20.44 13.31 -8.80
N CYS A 246 20.11 12.45 -9.74
CA CYS A 246 19.67 11.09 -9.47
C CYS A 246 20.52 10.04 -10.23
N ASP A 247 21.48 10.48 -11.06
CA ASP A 247 22.13 9.60 -12.03
C ASP A 247 23.44 8.99 -11.50
N ASP A 248 24.02 9.55 -10.46
CA ASP A 248 25.29 9.15 -9.85
C ASP A 248 25.15 8.48 -8.46
N ASP A 249 23.94 8.17 -8.07
CA ASP A 249 23.67 7.46 -6.82
C ASP A 249 24.39 6.12 -6.71
N LEU A 250 25.08 5.90 -5.61
CA LEU A 250 25.67 4.63 -5.22
C LEU A 250 24.73 3.85 -4.31
N ARG A 251 24.67 2.54 -4.54
CA ARG A 251 23.77 1.63 -3.80
C ARG A 251 24.54 0.45 -3.25
N ASP A 252 24.20 0.09 -2.00
CA ASP A 252 24.77 -1.10 -1.36
C ASP A 252 23.75 -1.70 -0.38
N PHE A 253 24.07 -2.86 0.17
CA PHE A 253 23.20 -3.51 1.15
C PHE A 253 24.01 -4.34 2.15
N ASP A 254 23.46 -4.50 3.34
CA ASP A 254 23.99 -5.33 4.43
C ASP A 254 23.02 -6.49 4.70
N LEU A 255 23.42 -7.69 4.31
CA LEU A 255 22.63 -8.91 4.52
C LEU A 255 22.48 -9.31 6.00
N ILE A 256 23.34 -8.81 6.88
CA ILE A 256 23.29 -9.18 8.30
C ILE A 256 22.25 -8.34 9.03
N ASN A 257 22.10 -7.09 8.61
CA ASN A 257 21.21 -6.14 9.22
C ASN A 257 19.94 -5.89 8.40
N ASP A 258 19.77 -6.57 7.25
CA ASP A 258 18.66 -6.41 6.31
C ASP A 258 18.42 -4.95 5.91
N ILE A 259 19.49 -4.22 5.62
CA ILE A 259 19.47 -2.82 5.25
C ILE A 259 20.01 -2.66 3.83
N ALA A 260 19.23 -2.02 2.96
CA ALA A 260 19.69 -1.46 1.69
C ALA A 260 19.79 0.06 1.83
N TRP A 261 20.84 0.68 1.28
CA TRP A 261 20.98 2.13 1.31
C TRP A 261 21.49 2.69 0.00
N SER A 262 21.20 3.98 -0.18
CA SER A 262 21.70 4.78 -1.30
C SER A 262 22.31 6.07 -0.78
N LEU A 263 23.37 6.50 -1.43
CA LEU A 263 24.06 7.76 -1.18
C LEU A 263 24.48 8.40 -2.52
N ASP A 264 24.63 9.68 -2.52
CA ASP A 264 25.15 10.47 -3.61
C ASP A 264 26.67 10.29 -3.72
N ASP A 265 27.23 10.07 -4.92
CA ASP A 265 28.65 9.75 -5.13
C ASP A 265 29.56 10.97 -4.89
N ASP A 266 29.16 12.14 -5.35
CA ASP A 266 29.99 13.34 -5.27
C ASP A 266 29.59 14.30 -4.12
N ASN A 267 28.52 13.99 -3.41
CA ASN A 267 27.95 14.74 -2.29
C ASN A 267 27.54 16.18 -2.69
N ILE A 268 27.10 16.37 -3.93
CA ILE A 268 26.62 17.64 -4.48
C ILE A 268 25.18 17.46 -4.95
N GLY A 269 24.23 17.83 -4.10
CA GLY A 269 22.82 17.72 -4.46
C GLY A 269 22.33 18.76 -5.46
N GLY A 270 21.14 18.53 -5.97
CA GLY A 270 20.45 19.45 -6.86
C GLY A 270 20.16 20.82 -6.22
N PRO A 271 19.47 21.71 -6.93
CA PRO A 271 19.34 23.12 -6.52
C PRO A 271 18.79 23.36 -5.11
N ALA A 272 17.99 22.44 -4.56
CA ALA A 272 17.44 22.56 -3.21
C ALA A 272 18.49 22.38 -2.10
N PHE A 273 19.62 21.74 -2.39
CA PHE A 273 20.70 21.50 -1.44
C PHE A 273 21.66 22.69 -1.35
N GLY A 274 21.83 23.44 -2.44
CA GLY A 274 22.75 24.57 -2.48
C GLY A 274 24.20 24.12 -2.28
N THR A 275 24.78 24.41 -1.11
CA THR A 275 26.14 23.98 -0.72
C THR A 275 26.11 23.01 0.48
N ASP A 276 24.93 22.61 0.92
CA ASP A 276 24.82 21.69 2.03
C ASP A 276 25.08 20.25 1.55
N PRO A 277 25.69 19.41 2.38
CA PRO A 277 25.96 18.04 2.03
C PRO A 277 24.66 17.23 1.82
N VAL A 278 24.74 16.24 0.98
CA VAL A 278 23.65 15.29 0.76
C VAL A 278 23.68 14.22 1.87
N GLY A 279 22.52 13.74 2.29
CA GLY A 279 22.39 12.68 3.27
C GLY A 279 22.43 11.29 2.65
N VAL A 280 21.97 10.32 3.43
CA VAL A 280 21.83 8.91 2.99
C VAL A 280 20.39 8.49 3.22
N VAL A 281 19.85 7.70 2.30
CA VAL A 281 18.57 7.02 2.50
C VAL A 281 18.80 5.52 2.69
N ALA A 282 18.05 4.93 3.61
CA ALA A 282 18.11 3.48 3.85
C ALA A 282 16.71 2.90 4.00
N THR A 283 16.57 1.64 3.59
CA THR A 283 15.37 0.83 3.82
C THR A 283 15.77 -0.47 4.49
N SER A 284 15.03 -0.85 5.55
CA SER A 284 15.26 -2.11 6.26
C SER A 284 13.96 -2.87 6.40
N PHE A 285 14.00 -4.20 6.24
CA PHE A 285 12.94 -5.10 6.64
C PHE A 285 13.11 -5.40 8.14
N ILE A 286 12.22 -4.86 8.97
CA ILE A 286 12.29 -5.01 10.43
C ILE A 286 11.69 -6.36 10.83
N GLU A 287 10.58 -6.74 10.18
CA GLU A 287 9.88 -7.99 10.42
C GLU A 287 9.31 -8.51 9.09
N THR A 288 9.60 -9.74 8.76
CA THR A 288 9.04 -10.45 7.61
C THR A 288 8.38 -11.73 8.10
N PRO A 289 7.35 -12.25 7.41
CA PRO A 289 6.82 -13.56 7.75
C PRO A 289 7.93 -14.59 7.70
N GLY A 290 8.13 -15.31 8.81
CA GLY A 290 8.97 -16.50 8.82
C GLY A 290 8.41 -17.53 7.86
N ASN A 291 9.28 -18.35 7.29
CA ASN A 291 8.85 -19.58 6.64
C ASN A 291 9.09 -20.75 7.60
N ASP A 292 8.23 -21.78 7.56
CA ASP A 292 8.26 -22.93 8.48
C ASP A 292 9.57 -23.76 8.41
N LYS A 293 10.60 -23.24 7.76
CA LYS A 293 11.90 -23.90 7.54
C LYS A 293 13.07 -23.20 8.22
N ASP A 294 12.82 -22.06 8.91
CA ASP A 294 13.84 -21.32 9.67
C ASP A 294 13.87 -21.73 11.15
#